data_73182f142ef395d5cde925f72bfeccc4
#
_entry.id   73182f142ef395d5cde925f72bfeccc4
#
_cell.length_a   1.000
_cell.length_b   1.000
_cell.length_c   1.000
_cell.angle_alpha   90.00
_cell.angle_beta   90.00
_cell.angle_gamma   90.00
#
_symmetry.space_group_name_H-M   'P 1'
#
loop_
_entity.id
_entity.type
_entity.pdbx_description
1 polymer ?
#
loop_
_entity_poly.entity_id
_entity_poly.type
_entity_poly.pdbx_seq_one_letter_code
_entity_poly.pdbx_strand_id
1 'polypeptide(L)'
;MMYCAVLMGLTACNENSIFEGELYKKVVYVLSETDLTFPVTHSLNTPVSVGYITIYAGGTRAIDQDVTVTLEKDPDLIDKYNHDNFDLDEDKYAKELDPSRYTIKSYTAVMKVGDQDPYVKLPIEVRTEGLSPDSTYLIPLRIASCTPYEVNKDKSRVLYKVYIENDLTSQKSPLTLFMRGTQLREDDTKPTQI
;
A
#
# COMPACT_ATOMS: atom_id res chain seq x y z
N MET A 1 48.81 -39.91 46.87
CA MET A 1 48.77 -39.06 45.68
C MET A 1 47.32 -38.73 45.41
N MET A 2 46.91 -37.51 45.69
CA MET A 2 45.53 -37.06 45.58
C MET A 2 45.45 -36.09 44.39
N TYR A 3 44.83 -36.54 43.35
CA TYR A 3 44.62 -35.72 42.16
C TYR A 3 43.42 -34.81 42.35
N CYS A 4 43.66 -33.49 42.43
CA CYS A 4 42.67 -32.48 42.53
C CYS A 4 42.31 -32.07 41.04
N ALA A 5 41.16 -32.53 40.53
CA ALA A 5 40.65 -32.12 39.22
C ALA A 5 39.98 -30.75 39.39
N VAL A 6 40.62 -29.72 38.86
CA VAL A 6 40.03 -28.38 38.71
C VAL A 6 39.11 -28.39 37.54
N LEU A 7 37.79 -28.40 37.74
CA LEU A 7 36.79 -28.10 36.74
C LEU A 7 36.78 -26.58 36.50
N MET A 8 37.44 -26.14 35.44
CA MET A 8 37.21 -24.79 34.89
C MET A 8 35.85 -24.75 34.24
N GLY A 9 34.88 -24.16 34.93
CA GLY A 9 33.59 -23.79 34.34
C GLY A 9 33.80 -22.72 33.28
N LEU A 10 33.57 -23.06 32.03
CA LEU A 10 33.45 -22.10 30.93
C LEU A 10 32.10 -21.39 31.10
N THR A 11 32.07 -20.28 31.81
CA THR A 11 30.99 -19.31 31.72
C THR A 11 31.17 -18.58 30.41
N ALA A 12 30.51 -19.08 29.37
CA ALA A 12 30.29 -18.30 28.15
C ALA A 12 29.29 -17.18 28.49
N CYS A 13 29.82 -16.03 28.90
CA CYS A 13 29.06 -14.80 28.95
C CYS A 13 28.71 -14.45 27.52
N ASN A 14 27.50 -14.77 27.13
CA ASN A 14 26.92 -14.30 25.89
C ASN A 14 26.37 -12.88 26.11
N GLU A 15 27.26 -11.94 26.40
CA GLU A 15 26.93 -10.53 26.57
C GLU A 15 26.88 -9.84 25.19
N ASN A 16 25.94 -10.25 24.33
CA ASN A 16 25.55 -9.45 23.19
C ASN A 16 24.44 -8.47 23.58
N SER A 17 24.65 -7.70 24.62
CA SER A 17 23.75 -6.63 25.09
C SER A 17 23.46 -5.58 24.01
N ILE A 18 24.32 -5.49 22.98
CA ILE A 18 24.13 -4.62 21.81
C ILE A 18 22.88 -5.01 21.01
N PHE A 19 22.53 -6.30 20.96
CA PHE A 19 21.33 -6.77 20.26
C PHE A 19 20.08 -6.81 21.14
N GLU A 20 20.20 -6.57 22.43
CA GLU A 20 19.08 -6.54 23.37
C GLU A 20 18.45 -5.14 23.54
N GLY A 21 19.12 -4.09 23.06
CA GLY A 21 18.64 -2.72 23.09
C GLY A 21 17.80 -2.33 21.87
N GLU A 22 17.00 -1.28 21.98
CA GLU A 22 16.39 -0.60 20.83
C GLU A 22 17.50 0.12 20.04
N LEU A 23 17.84 -0.38 18.87
CA LEU A 23 18.91 0.20 18.02
C LEU A 23 18.40 1.33 17.14
N TYR A 24 17.13 1.31 16.77
CA TYR A 24 16.50 2.29 15.91
C TYR A 24 15.26 2.85 16.59
N LYS A 25 15.10 4.17 16.49
CA LYS A 25 13.92 4.85 16.99
C LYS A 25 12.66 4.25 16.39
N LYS A 26 11.65 3.96 17.23
CA LYS A 26 10.34 3.54 16.76
C LYS A 26 9.67 4.68 16.02
N VAL A 27 9.34 4.44 14.77
CA VAL A 27 8.66 5.41 13.90
C VAL A 27 7.48 4.75 13.21
N VAL A 28 6.43 5.52 13.00
CA VAL A 28 5.23 5.09 12.28
C VAL A 28 5.25 5.67 10.88
N TYR A 29 4.83 4.87 9.91
CA TYR A 29 4.76 5.28 8.52
C TYR A 29 3.66 4.52 7.76
N VAL A 30 3.23 5.08 6.63
CA VAL A 30 2.35 4.39 5.69
C VAL A 30 3.20 3.68 4.65
N LEU A 31 2.87 2.42 4.37
CA LEU A 31 3.53 1.69 3.28
C LEU A 31 3.22 2.36 1.95
N SER A 32 4.26 2.64 1.19
CA SER A 32 4.16 3.24 -0.15
C SER A 32 5.42 2.92 -0.95
N GLU A 33 5.31 2.99 -2.27
CA GLU A 33 6.43 2.97 -3.20
C GLU A 33 7.27 4.26 -3.09
N THR A 34 8.29 4.40 -3.92
CA THR A 34 9.20 5.57 -3.89
C THR A 34 8.48 6.86 -4.28
N ASP A 35 7.51 6.78 -5.18
CA ASP A 35 6.67 7.89 -5.64
C ASP A 35 5.47 8.16 -4.72
N LEU A 36 5.48 7.61 -3.51
CA LEU A 36 4.41 7.66 -2.53
C LEU A 36 3.11 6.96 -2.96
N THR A 37 3.08 6.23 -4.06
CA THR A 37 1.90 5.44 -4.43
C THR A 37 1.79 4.14 -3.62
N PHE A 38 0.57 3.67 -3.43
CA PHE A 38 0.25 2.35 -2.89
C PHE A 38 -0.81 1.70 -3.77
N PRO A 39 -0.37 0.89 -4.74
CA PRO A 39 -1.26 0.31 -5.74
C PRO A 39 -2.10 -0.83 -5.16
N VAL A 40 -3.41 -0.74 -5.31
CA VAL A 40 -4.36 -1.76 -4.89
C VAL A 40 -5.31 -2.09 -6.02
N THR A 41 -5.48 -3.38 -6.29
CA THR A 41 -6.35 -3.87 -7.33
C THR A 41 -7.78 -4.05 -6.81
N HIS A 42 -8.75 -3.50 -7.54
CA HIS A 42 -10.16 -3.57 -7.26
C HIS A 42 -10.92 -4.26 -8.39
N SER A 43 -11.79 -5.20 -8.04
CA SER A 43 -12.57 -5.95 -9.01
C SER A 43 -13.74 -5.14 -9.56
N LEU A 44 -13.92 -5.16 -10.88
CA LEU A 44 -15.13 -4.66 -11.55
C LEU A 44 -16.30 -5.64 -11.47
N ASN A 45 -16.06 -6.89 -11.04
CA ASN A 45 -17.09 -7.93 -10.99
C ASN A 45 -18.00 -7.80 -9.75
N THR A 46 -17.67 -6.91 -8.82
CA THR A 46 -18.45 -6.67 -7.60
C THR A 46 -18.81 -5.18 -7.50
N PRO A 47 -20.03 -4.85 -7.02
CA PRO A 47 -20.44 -3.43 -6.87
C PRO A 47 -19.54 -2.64 -5.92
N VAL A 48 -18.97 -3.32 -4.92
CA VAL A 48 -18.03 -2.74 -3.96
C VAL A 48 -16.85 -3.70 -3.81
N SER A 49 -15.66 -3.17 -4.00
CA SER A 49 -14.41 -3.88 -3.81
C SER A 49 -13.68 -3.30 -2.62
N VAL A 50 -13.11 -4.14 -1.74
CA VAL A 50 -12.41 -3.72 -0.53
C VAL A 50 -10.92 -3.88 -0.72
N GLY A 51 -10.20 -2.78 -0.55
CA GLY A 51 -8.76 -2.76 -0.44
C GLY A 51 -8.32 -2.27 0.93
N TYR A 52 -7.01 -2.24 1.17
CA TYR A 52 -6.46 -1.85 2.46
C TYR A 52 -5.29 -0.91 2.26
N ILE A 53 -5.15 0.07 3.15
CA ILE A 53 -3.92 0.80 3.35
C ILE A 53 -3.23 0.23 4.59
N THR A 54 -1.91 0.11 4.55
CA THR A 54 -1.14 -0.49 5.64
C THR A 54 -0.31 0.57 6.33
N ILE A 55 -0.48 0.67 7.64
CA ILE A 55 0.28 1.53 8.52
C ILE A 55 1.20 0.63 9.35
N TYR A 56 2.49 0.94 9.38
CA TYR A 56 3.53 0.13 9.99
C TYR A 56 4.22 0.89 11.13
N ALA A 57 4.54 0.20 12.20
CA ALA A 57 5.39 0.70 13.27
C ALA A 57 6.77 0.03 13.16
N GLY A 58 7.77 0.79 12.68
CA GLY A 58 9.15 0.31 12.56
C GLY A 58 9.92 0.50 13.86
N GLY A 59 10.97 -0.31 14.02
CA GLY A 59 11.88 -0.31 15.17
C GLY A 59 12.61 -1.63 15.23
N THR A 60 13.58 -1.76 16.11
CA THR A 60 14.30 -3.03 16.35
C THR A 60 13.46 -4.00 17.15
N ARG A 61 12.65 -3.49 18.05
CA ARG A 61 11.76 -4.26 18.93
C ARG A 61 10.29 -3.96 18.62
N ALA A 62 9.44 -4.89 19.04
CA ALA A 62 7.99 -4.70 18.99
C ALA A 62 7.57 -3.44 19.76
N ILE A 63 6.37 -2.95 19.47
CA ILE A 63 5.78 -1.81 20.18
C ILE A 63 5.60 -2.16 21.66
N ASP A 64 5.88 -1.18 22.53
CA ASP A 64 5.79 -1.31 24.00
C ASP A 64 4.58 -0.54 24.57
N GLN A 65 3.86 0.17 23.72
CA GLN A 65 2.63 0.90 24.02
C GLN A 65 1.67 0.78 22.84
N ASP A 66 0.37 0.87 23.12
CA ASP A 66 -0.65 0.95 22.05
C ASP A 66 -0.41 2.18 21.19
N VAL A 67 -0.44 1.99 19.87
CA VAL A 67 -0.20 3.06 18.91
C VAL A 67 -1.49 3.43 18.22
N THR A 68 -1.91 4.67 18.40
CA THR A 68 -3.08 5.24 17.70
C THR A 68 -2.61 6.14 16.57
N VAL A 69 -3.04 5.86 15.35
CA VAL A 69 -2.72 6.64 14.15
C VAL A 69 -4.00 7.15 13.53
N THR A 70 -4.05 8.44 13.22
CA THR A 70 -5.17 9.05 12.50
C THR A 70 -4.68 9.54 11.15
N LEU A 71 -5.37 9.13 10.10
CA LEU A 71 -5.16 9.62 8.74
C LEU A 71 -6.11 10.80 8.47
N GLU A 72 -5.77 11.58 7.45
CA GLU A 72 -6.64 12.59 6.85
C GLU A 72 -6.39 12.69 5.35
N LYS A 73 -7.24 13.40 4.63
CA LYS A 73 -7.05 13.71 3.21
C LYS A 73 -5.90 14.69 3.01
N ASP A 74 -5.20 14.53 1.90
CA ASP A 74 -4.06 15.36 1.53
C ASP A 74 -4.15 15.79 0.06
N PRO A 75 -5.04 16.73 -0.28
CA PRO A 75 -5.33 17.10 -1.66
C PRO A 75 -4.09 17.61 -2.42
N ASP A 76 -3.17 18.31 -1.76
CA ASP A 76 -1.97 18.87 -2.39
C ASP A 76 -1.01 17.78 -2.92
N LEU A 77 -1.16 16.53 -2.44
CA LEU A 77 -0.28 15.45 -2.84
C LEU A 77 -0.51 15.01 -4.29
N ILE A 78 -1.73 15.10 -4.79
CA ILE A 78 -2.05 14.69 -6.16
C ILE A 78 -1.51 15.69 -7.18
N ASP A 79 -1.58 16.98 -6.88
CA ASP A 79 -1.03 18.03 -7.75
C ASP A 79 0.48 17.87 -7.87
N LYS A 80 1.15 17.62 -6.74
CA LYS A 80 2.59 17.33 -6.73
C LYS A 80 2.91 16.08 -7.56
N TYR A 81 2.16 14.99 -7.39
CA TYR A 81 2.36 13.75 -8.15
C TYR A 81 2.21 13.98 -9.65
N ASN A 82 1.18 14.71 -10.07
CA ASN A 82 0.93 14.99 -11.47
C ASN A 82 2.04 15.84 -12.08
N HIS A 83 2.44 16.90 -11.39
CA HIS A 83 3.55 17.75 -11.83
C HIS A 83 4.87 16.99 -11.93
N ASP A 84 5.22 16.19 -10.92
CA ASP A 84 6.48 15.44 -10.88
C ASP A 84 6.57 14.35 -11.96
N ASN A 85 5.42 13.76 -12.39
CA ASN A 85 5.40 12.65 -13.35
C ASN A 85 5.04 13.05 -14.79
N PHE A 86 4.26 14.11 -14.96
CA PHE A 86 3.69 14.47 -16.26
C PHE A 86 3.96 15.92 -16.68
N ASP A 87 4.55 16.72 -15.78
CA ASP A 87 4.86 18.15 -15.99
C ASP A 87 3.63 18.90 -16.52
N LEU A 88 3.65 19.35 -17.78
CA LEU A 88 2.55 20.11 -18.42
C LEU A 88 1.60 19.22 -19.26
N ASP A 89 1.81 17.90 -19.27
CA ASP A 89 0.95 16.95 -20.02
C ASP A 89 -0.31 16.60 -19.23
N GLU A 90 -1.24 17.56 -19.14
CA GLU A 90 -2.46 17.43 -18.35
C GLU A 90 -3.37 16.26 -18.78
N ASP A 91 -3.27 15.81 -20.04
CA ASP A 91 -4.05 14.67 -20.56
C ASP A 91 -3.69 13.36 -19.83
N LYS A 92 -2.49 13.28 -19.26
CA LYS A 92 -2.01 12.13 -18.48
C LYS A 92 -2.22 12.24 -16.99
N TYR A 93 -2.73 13.35 -16.51
CA TYR A 93 -2.88 13.58 -15.09
C TYR A 93 -3.76 12.52 -14.43
N ALA A 94 -3.26 12.01 -13.31
CA ALA A 94 -4.05 11.19 -12.41
C ALA A 94 -5.17 12.04 -11.79
N LYS A 95 -6.32 11.42 -11.59
CA LYS A 95 -7.52 12.06 -11.03
C LYS A 95 -7.73 11.65 -9.58
N GLU A 96 -8.12 12.58 -8.74
CA GLU A 96 -8.65 12.21 -7.44
C GLU A 96 -9.92 11.37 -7.65
N LEU A 97 -10.00 10.23 -6.96
CA LEU A 97 -11.23 9.45 -6.97
C LEU A 97 -12.34 10.22 -6.25
N ASP A 98 -13.47 10.41 -6.92
CA ASP A 98 -14.62 11.13 -6.37
C ASP A 98 -14.99 10.55 -4.99
N PRO A 99 -15.16 11.41 -3.96
CA PRO A 99 -15.50 10.97 -2.60
C PRO A 99 -16.77 10.13 -2.49
N SER A 100 -17.69 10.25 -3.44
CA SER A 100 -18.88 9.38 -3.52
C SER A 100 -18.56 7.94 -3.92
N ARG A 101 -17.39 7.70 -4.50
CA ARG A 101 -16.96 6.42 -5.03
C ARG A 101 -16.20 5.56 -4.03
N TYR A 102 -15.83 6.09 -2.87
CA TYR A 102 -15.16 5.29 -1.84
C TYR A 102 -15.68 5.60 -0.44
N THR A 103 -15.43 4.69 0.48
CA THR A 103 -15.79 4.83 1.88
C THR A 103 -14.63 4.36 2.76
N ILE A 104 -14.17 5.23 3.64
CA ILE A 104 -13.26 4.92 4.74
C ILE A 104 -14.07 5.03 6.02
N LYS A 105 -14.44 3.89 6.62
CA LYS A 105 -15.31 3.87 7.81
C LYS A 105 -14.68 4.51 9.03
N SER A 106 -13.36 4.40 9.15
CA SER A 106 -12.59 5.03 10.22
C SER A 106 -11.26 5.49 9.65
N TYR A 107 -10.90 6.72 9.91
CA TYR A 107 -9.56 7.25 9.61
C TYR A 107 -8.56 6.94 10.73
N THR A 108 -9.02 6.38 11.83
CA THR A 108 -8.17 6.02 12.98
C THR A 108 -7.96 4.53 13.04
N ALA A 109 -6.71 4.13 13.17
CA ALA A 109 -6.27 2.76 13.34
C ALA A 109 -5.47 2.63 14.64
N VAL A 110 -5.57 1.48 15.30
CA VAL A 110 -4.86 1.19 16.56
C VAL A 110 -4.10 -0.11 16.43
N MET A 111 -2.80 -0.07 16.70
CA MET A 111 -1.95 -1.25 16.90
C MET A 111 -1.83 -1.51 18.39
N LYS A 112 -2.09 -2.74 18.81
CA LYS A 112 -2.06 -3.14 20.22
C LYS A 112 -0.72 -3.76 20.60
N VAL A 113 -0.30 -3.50 21.83
CA VAL A 113 0.84 -4.23 22.41
C VAL A 113 0.52 -5.72 22.42
N GLY A 114 1.48 -6.52 21.93
CA GLY A 114 1.32 -7.97 21.84
C GLY A 114 0.71 -8.49 20.55
N ASP A 115 0.28 -7.59 19.65
CA ASP A 115 -0.07 -7.99 18.29
C ASP A 115 1.15 -8.66 17.63
N GLN A 116 0.91 -9.75 16.89
CA GLN A 116 1.97 -10.48 16.19
C GLN A 116 2.60 -9.66 15.07
N ASP A 117 1.79 -8.83 14.43
CA ASP A 117 2.18 -8.02 13.30
C ASP A 117 2.46 -6.58 13.71
N PRO A 118 3.58 -5.98 13.27
CA PRO A 118 3.92 -4.59 13.56
C PRO A 118 3.17 -3.59 12.66
N TYR A 119 2.01 -3.96 12.14
CA TYR A 119 1.20 -3.13 11.24
C TYR A 119 -0.29 -3.29 11.49
N VAL A 120 -1.04 -2.29 11.04
CA VAL A 120 -2.49 -2.34 10.98
C VAL A 120 -2.96 -2.03 9.56
N LYS A 121 -4.04 -2.70 9.13
CA LYS A 121 -4.69 -2.48 7.85
C LYS A 121 -5.96 -1.67 8.03
N LEU A 122 -6.08 -0.57 7.31
CA LEU A 122 -7.27 0.28 7.30
C LEU A 122 -8.04 0.02 6.00
N PRO A 123 -9.28 -0.48 6.08
CA PRO A 123 -10.06 -0.85 4.89
C PRO A 123 -10.58 0.40 4.16
N ILE A 124 -10.52 0.33 2.84
CA ILE A 124 -11.10 1.30 1.91
C ILE A 124 -12.03 0.54 0.96
N GLU A 125 -13.30 0.85 1.03
CA GLU A 125 -14.34 0.30 0.14
C GLU A 125 -14.42 1.20 -1.11
N VAL A 126 -14.28 0.63 -2.30
CA VAL A 126 -14.32 1.36 -3.58
C VAL A 126 -15.46 0.84 -4.43
N ARG A 127 -16.28 1.75 -4.96
CA ARG A 127 -17.30 1.48 -5.97
C ARG A 127 -16.68 1.66 -7.34
N THR A 128 -16.45 0.55 -8.02
CA THR A 128 -15.70 0.50 -9.29
C THR A 128 -16.59 0.72 -10.52
N GLU A 129 -17.91 0.60 -10.38
CA GLU A 129 -18.86 0.75 -11.47
C GLU A 129 -18.70 2.12 -12.16
N GLY A 130 -18.53 2.12 -13.49
CA GLY A 130 -18.40 3.32 -14.30
C GLY A 130 -17.06 4.04 -14.22
N LEU A 131 -16.06 3.47 -13.52
CA LEU A 131 -14.68 3.95 -13.61
C LEU A 131 -14.07 3.56 -14.96
N SER A 132 -13.32 4.48 -15.56
CA SER A 132 -12.62 4.24 -16.83
C SER A 132 -11.31 3.51 -16.57
N PRO A 133 -11.04 2.40 -17.29
CA PRO A 133 -9.73 1.73 -17.19
C PRO A 133 -8.58 2.57 -17.78
N ASP A 134 -8.87 3.58 -18.57
CA ASP A 134 -7.86 4.46 -19.18
C ASP A 134 -7.45 5.61 -18.26
N SER A 135 -8.10 5.74 -17.10
CA SER A 135 -7.79 6.79 -16.13
C SER A 135 -7.06 6.21 -14.90
N THR A 136 -6.11 6.97 -14.40
CA THR A 136 -5.48 6.68 -13.09
C THR A 136 -6.26 7.41 -12.00
N TYR A 137 -6.75 6.65 -11.02
CA TYR A 137 -7.48 7.20 -9.87
C TYR A 137 -6.66 7.06 -8.60
N LEU A 138 -6.58 8.16 -7.85
CA LEU A 138 -5.81 8.25 -6.61
C LEU A 138 -6.69 8.74 -5.47
N ILE A 139 -6.45 8.23 -4.25
CA ILE A 139 -6.99 8.78 -3.00
C ILE A 139 -5.80 9.30 -2.20
N PRO A 140 -5.63 10.63 -2.09
CA PRO A 140 -4.51 11.21 -1.37
C PRO A 140 -4.78 11.22 0.15
N LEU A 141 -3.85 10.65 0.92
CA LEU A 141 -3.95 10.54 2.38
C LEU A 141 -2.61 10.88 3.03
N ARG A 142 -2.68 11.37 4.27
CA ARG A 142 -1.51 11.57 5.14
C ARG A 142 -1.80 11.16 6.58
N ILE A 143 -0.77 10.92 7.35
CA ILE A 143 -0.87 10.78 8.80
C ILE A 143 -1.04 12.16 9.40
N ALA A 144 -2.21 12.40 9.98
CA ALA A 144 -2.53 13.64 10.69
C ALA A 144 -1.94 13.65 12.10
N SER A 145 -2.00 12.50 12.78
CA SER A 145 -1.45 12.34 14.12
C SER A 145 -1.06 10.90 14.42
N CYS A 146 -0.09 10.76 15.31
CA CYS A 146 0.35 9.46 15.84
C CYS A 146 0.73 9.63 17.32
N THR A 147 0.35 8.66 18.14
CA THR A 147 0.68 8.60 19.56
C THR A 147 0.94 7.16 19.93
N PRO A 148 2.01 6.82 20.68
CA PRO A 148 3.01 7.72 21.30
C PRO A 148 4.24 7.98 20.43
N TYR A 149 4.40 7.29 19.30
CA TYR A 149 5.61 7.33 18.48
C TYR A 149 5.60 8.48 17.48
N GLU A 150 6.79 8.79 16.97
CA GLU A 150 6.94 9.79 15.92
C GLU A 150 6.56 9.21 14.55
N VAL A 151 6.17 10.11 13.66
CA VAL A 151 5.88 9.77 12.26
C VAL A 151 7.14 9.96 11.42
N ASN A 152 7.43 9.01 10.55
CA ASN A 152 8.46 9.16 9.54
C ASN A 152 8.00 10.21 8.52
N LYS A 153 8.72 11.32 8.43
CA LYS A 153 8.36 12.47 7.58
C LYS A 153 8.30 12.14 6.09
N ASP A 154 9.19 11.26 5.63
CA ASP A 154 9.30 10.89 4.22
C ASP A 154 8.23 9.88 3.80
N LYS A 155 7.63 9.16 4.76
CA LYS A 155 6.60 8.13 4.57
C LYS A 155 5.32 8.44 5.36
N SER A 156 5.05 9.72 5.59
CA SER A 156 3.83 10.18 6.27
C SER A 156 2.63 10.37 5.32
N ARG A 157 2.88 10.37 4.01
CA ARG A 157 1.93 10.65 2.94
C ARG A 157 1.83 9.47 1.99
N VAL A 158 0.66 9.27 1.38
CA VAL A 158 0.44 8.17 0.44
C VAL A 158 -0.66 8.50 -0.56
N LEU A 159 -0.46 8.08 -1.79
CA LEU A 159 -1.46 8.06 -2.85
C LEU A 159 -1.97 6.62 -2.99
N TYR A 160 -3.14 6.33 -2.44
CA TYR A 160 -3.79 5.05 -2.64
C TYR A 160 -4.23 4.96 -4.10
N LYS A 161 -3.52 4.16 -4.89
CA LYS A 161 -3.71 4.03 -6.34
C LYS A 161 -4.68 2.91 -6.64
N VAL A 162 -5.81 3.26 -7.23
CA VAL A 162 -6.87 2.32 -7.58
C VAL A 162 -6.60 1.73 -8.95
N TYR A 163 -6.19 0.45 -8.99
CA TYR A 163 -6.22 -0.35 -10.20
C TYR A 163 -7.56 -1.08 -10.31
N ILE A 164 -8.13 -1.11 -11.49
CA ILE A 164 -9.36 -1.84 -11.76
C ILE A 164 -9.09 -3.02 -12.69
N GLU A 165 -9.71 -4.15 -12.38
CA GLU A 165 -9.64 -5.36 -13.20
C GLU A 165 -10.95 -6.12 -13.24
N ASN A 166 -11.12 -6.91 -14.28
CA ASN A 166 -12.15 -7.93 -14.41
C ASN A 166 -11.52 -9.21 -14.94
N ASP A 167 -12.33 -10.24 -15.21
CA ASP A 167 -11.84 -11.54 -15.70
C ASP A 167 -11.17 -11.45 -17.08
N LEU A 168 -11.36 -10.35 -17.80
CA LEU A 168 -10.89 -10.17 -19.18
C LEU A 168 -9.76 -9.14 -19.30
N THR A 169 -9.62 -8.23 -18.33
CA THR A 169 -8.63 -7.13 -18.39
C THR A 169 -8.09 -6.76 -17.03
N SER A 170 -6.82 -6.40 -16.97
CA SER A 170 -6.16 -5.87 -15.78
C SER A 170 -5.27 -4.69 -16.16
N GLN A 171 -5.34 -3.60 -15.39
CA GLN A 171 -4.42 -2.46 -15.54
C GLN A 171 -3.00 -2.78 -15.03
N LYS A 172 -2.85 -3.82 -14.23
CA LYS A 172 -1.59 -4.20 -13.59
C LYS A 172 -0.69 -5.05 -14.47
N SER A 173 -1.27 -5.86 -15.34
CA SER A 173 -0.53 -6.78 -16.21
C SER A 173 -1.16 -6.87 -17.59
N PRO A 174 -0.33 -6.98 -18.65
CA PRO A 174 -0.83 -7.19 -20.00
C PRO A 174 -1.54 -8.55 -20.10
N LEU A 175 -2.70 -8.56 -20.76
CA LEU A 175 -3.46 -9.76 -21.06
C LEU A 175 -3.42 -10.02 -22.55
N THR A 176 -3.12 -11.26 -22.96
CA THR A 176 -3.20 -11.68 -24.35
C THR A 176 -4.57 -12.28 -24.62
N LEU A 177 -5.34 -11.63 -25.47
CA LEU A 177 -6.63 -12.12 -25.93
C LEU A 177 -6.49 -12.74 -27.33
N PHE A 178 -7.11 -13.88 -27.52
CA PHE A 178 -7.22 -14.52 -28.85
C PHE A 178 -8.60 -14.26 -29.41
N MET A 179 -8.65 -13.55 -30.52
CA MET A 179 -9.90 -13.36 -31.27
C MET A 179 -9.97 -14.38 -32.41
N ARG A 180 -11.11 -15.03 -32.54
CA ARG A 180 -11.40 -15.93 -33.67
C ARG A 180 -12.73 -15.51 -34.26
N GLY A 181 -12.75 -15.39 -35.58
CA GLY A 181 -13.97 -14.98 -36.25
C GLY A 181 -13.79 -14.97 -37.76
N THR A 182 -14.76 -14.44 -38.45
CA THR A 182 -14.71 -14.17 -39.90
C THR A 182 -14.85 -12.68 -40.11
N GLN A 183 -14.04 -12.11 -40.98
CA GLN A 183 -14.10 -10.73 -41.39
C GLN A 183 -14.59 -10.68 -42.86
N LEU A 184 -15.57 -9.82 -43.14
CA LEU A 184 -15.99 -9.43 -44.49
C LEU A 184 -15.68 -7.94 -44.65
N ARG A 185 -14.78 -7.59 -45.56
CA ARG A 185 -14.51 -6.20 -45.90
C ARG A 185 -15.47 -5.79 -47.04
N GLU A 186 -15.65 -4.48 -47.22
CA GLU A 186 -16.61 -3.93 -48.19
C GLU A 186 -16.39 -4.46 -49.63
N ASP A 187 -15.14 -4.75 -50.01
CA ASP A 187 -14.74 -5.28 -51.29
C ASP A 187 -14.64 -6.81 -51.36
N ASP A 188 -14.87 -7.50 -50.24
CA ASP A 188 -14.71 -8.95 -50.16
C ASP A 188 -15.97 -9.68 -50.63
N THR A 189 -15.81 -10.65 -51.52
CA THR A 189 -16.92 -11.52 -51.99
C THR A 189 -17.17 -12.70 -51.06
N LYS A 190 -16.23 -12.98 -50.12
CA LYS A 190 -16.33 -14.09 -49.14
C LYS A 190 -15.67 -13.69 -47.79
N PRO A 191 -16.25 -14.14 -46.67
CA PRO A 191 -15.64 -13.94 -45.37
C PRO A 191 -14.26 -14.61 -45.27
N THR A 192 -13.29 -13.90 -44.69
CA THR A 192 -11.96 -14.43 -44.38
C THR A 192 -11.87 -14.72 -42.87
N GLN A 193 -11.33 -15.88 -42.48
CA GLN A 193 -11.06 -16.21 -41.06
C GLN A 193 -9.92 -15.36 -40.54
N ILE A 194 -10.10 -14.83 -39.31
CA ILE A 194 -9.10 -14.10 -38.53
C ILE A 194 -8.88 -14.78 -37.18
#